data_f74f5f9d51c1f19279c31776418d464e
#
_entry.id   f74f5f9d51c1f19279c31776418d464e
#
_cell.length_a   1.000
_cell.length_b   1.000
_cell.length_c   1.000
_cell.angle_alpha   90.00
_cell.angle_beta   90.00
_cell.angle_gamma   90.00
#
_symmetry.space_group_name_H-M   'P 1'
#
loop_
_entity.id
_entity.type
_entity.pdbx_description
1 polymer ?
#
loop_
_entity_poly.entity_id
_entity_poly.type
_entity_poly.pdbx_seq_one_letter_code
_entity_poly.pdbx_strand_id
1 'polypeptide(L)'
;MEVHPFHIKVCIVEPGDFNTGFTDNRNISEATRVNTDYKESFLKSLEIIEKEERNGCHPKKLGHAICKIVARKNPPFRTKVGPWIQVTFAKSKKWLPDVVMQYALRIFYALSLIHI
;
A
#
# COMPACT_ATOMS: atom_id res chain seq x y z
N MET A 1 26.47 3.06 4.80
CA MET A 1 25.62 2.66 5.94
C MET A 1 26.30 3.07 7.24
N GLU A 2 25.97 4.24 7.71
CA GLU A 2 26.66 4.97 8.78
C GLU A 2 26.56 4.29 10.15
N VAL A 3 25.48 3.52 10.38
CA VAL A 3 25.23 2.87 11.69
C VAL A 3 25.78 1.44 11.80
N HIS A 4 26.30 0.89 10.72
CA HIS A 4 26.82 -0.49 10.71
C HIS A 4 27.97 -0.72 11.73
N PRO A 5 28.90 0.24 11.94
CA PRO A 5 29.97 0.08 12.95
C PRO A 5 29.44 -0.07 14.37
N PHE A 6 28.22 0.37 14.65
CA PHE A 6 27.56 0.28 15.95
C PHE A 6 26.71 -0.97 16.13
N HIS A 7 26.81 -1.93 15.22
CA HIS A 7 25.98 -3.15 15.17
C HIS A 7 24.46 -2.91 15.11
N ILE A 8 24.06 -1.72 14.60
CA ILE A 8 22.66 -1.36 14.41
C ILE A 8 22.18 -1.91 13.06
N LYS A 9 21.08 -2.64 13.07
CA LYS A 9 20.42 -3.15 11.87
C LYS A 9 19.23 -2.26 11.53
N VAL A 10 19.16 -1.84 10.28
CA VAL A 10 18.04 -1.06 9.74
C VAL A 10 17.21 -1.96 8.84
N CYS A 11 15.91 -2.03 9.11
CA CYS A 11 14.95 -2.80 8.34
C CYS A 11 13.81 -1.89 7.88
N ILE A 12 13.35 -2.09 6.66
CA ILE A 12 12.21 -1.37 6.08
C ILE A 12 11.03 -2.32 6.03
N VAL A 13 9.92 -1.90 6.62
CA VAL A 13 8.64 -2.59 6.52
C VAL A 13 7.75 -1.79 5.57
N GLU A 14 7.27 -2.44 4.52
CA GLU A 14 6.41 -1.85 3.50
C GLU A 14 5.00 -2.42 3.66
N PRO A 15 4.10 -1.73 4.39
CA PRO A 15 2.73 -2.18 4.55
C PRO A 15 1.92 -1.92 3.27
N GLY A 16 1.03 -2.87 2.93
CA GLY A 16 -0.06 -2.64 1.99
C GLY A 16 -1.27 -2.02 2.69
N ASP A 17 -2.47 -2.35 2.25
CA ASP A 17 -3.68 -1.82 2.84
C ASP A 17 -4.05 -2.54 4.15
N PHE A 18 -4.26 -1.74 5.18
CA PHE A 18 -4.71 -2.18 6.49
C PHE A 18 -5.99 -1.43 6.89
N ASN A 19 -6.94 -2.16 7.43
CA ASN A 19 -8.17 -1.58 7.95
C ASN A 19 -7.87 -0.89 9.29
N THR A 20 -7.76 0.42 9.24
CA THR A 20 -7.49 1.29 10.39
C THR A 20 -8.45 2.48 10.38
N GLY A 21 -8.39 3.34 11.38
CA GLY A 21 -9.15 4.60 11.41
C GLY A 21 -8.65 5.67 10.41
N PHE A 22 -7.64 5.38 9.59
CA PHE A 22 -7.08 6.33 8.64
C PHE A 22 -8.11 6.80 7.60
N THR A 23 -8.87 5.87 7.04
CA THR A 23 -9.89 6.15 6.02
C THR A 23 -10.99 7.06 6.56
N ASP A 24 -11.44 6.82 7.80
CA ASP A 24 -12.51 7.61 8.44
C ASP A 24 -12.06 9.03 8.81
N ASN A 25 -10.76 9.25 8.98
CA ASN A 25 -10.16 10.54 9.29
C ASN A 25 -9.67 11.32 8.07
N ARG A 26 -9.96 10.84 6.86
CA ARG A 26 -9.56 11.51 5.62
C ARG A 26 -10.35 12.79 5.40
N ASN A 27 -9.64 13.87 5.11
CA ASN A 27 -10.24 15.16 4.73
C ASN A 27 -9.92 15.49 3.27
N ILE A 28 -10.94 15.92 2.54
CA ILE A 28 -10.82 16.37 1.15
C ILE A 28 -10.82 17.90 1.14
N SER A 29 -9.86 18.51 0.46
CA SER A 29 -9.77 19.98 0.36
C SER A 29 -10.99 20.56 -0.37
N GLU A 30 -11.36 21.79 -0.01
CA GLU A 30 -12.45 22.48 -0.68
C GLU A 30 -12.16 22.71 -2.17
N ALA A 31 -10.91 23.02 -2.53
CA ALA A 31 -10.50 23.17 -3.92
C ALA A 31 -10.81 21.92 -4.76
N THR A 32 -10.62 20.72 -4.19
CA THR A 32 -10.95 19.46 -4.86
C THR A 32 -12.46 19.28 -5.02
N ARG A 33 -13.24 19.73 -4.04
CA ARG A 33 -14.71 19.59 -4.08
C ARG A 33 -15.36 20.47 -5.15
N VAL A 34 -14.79 21.64 -5.43
CA VAL A 34 -15.34 22.60 -6.39
C VAL A 34 -14.73 22.47 -7.80
N ASN A 35 -13.62 21.76 -7.96
CA ASN A 35 -12.97 21.57 -9.26
C ASN A 35 -13.83 20.66 -10.15
N THR A 36 -14.25 21.17 -11.32
CA THR A 36 -15.11 20.44 -12.24
C THR A 36 -14.35 19.47 -13.13
N ASP A 37 -13.06 19.70 -13.40
CA ASP A 37 -12.28 18.92 -14.35
C ASP A 37 -11.83 17.58 -13.77
N TYR A 38 -11.46 17.56 -12.49
CA TYR A 38 -10.89 16.38 -11.83
C TYR A 38 -11.81 15.72 -10.81
N LYS A 39 -12.86 16.41 -10.36
CA LYS A 39 -13.70 15.95 -9.25
C LYS A 39 -14.26 14.55 -9.46
N GLU A 40 -14.84 14.28 -10.61
CA GLU A 40 -15.48 12.99 -10.88
C GLU A 40 -14.45 11.84 -10.87
N SER A 41 -13.36 12.02 -11.61
CA SER A 41 -12.28 11.02 -11.67
C SER A 41 -11.62 10.80 -10.31
N PHE A 42 -11.40 11.88 -9.57
CA PHE A 42 -10.84 11.81 -8.21
C PHE A 42 -11.75 11.04 -7.26
N LEU A 43 -13.04 11.37 -7.21
CA LEU A 43 -13.99 10.71 -6.30
C LEU A 43 -14.15 9.21 -6.61
N LYS A 44 -14.19 8.83 -7.89
CA LYS A 44 -14.22 7.43 -8.29
C LYS A 44 -12.96 6.67 -7.85
N SER A 45 -11.79 7.28 -8.06
CA SER A 45 -10.52 6.68 -7.61
C SER A 45 -10.45 6.57 -6.09
N LEU A 46 -10.92 7.59 -5.38
CA LEU A 46 -10.96 7.60 -3.93
C LEU A 46 -11.87 6.52 -3.37
N GLU A 47 -13.04 6.29 -3.99
CA GLU A 47 -13.96 5.22 -3.58
C GLU A 47 -13.31 3.84 -3.68
N ILE A 48 -12.54 3.58 -4.74
CA ILE A 48 -11.77 2.34 -4.89
C ILE A 48 -10.73 2.22 -3.76
N ILE A 49 -9.96 3.26 -3.53
CA ILE A 49 -8.92 3.28 -2.49
C ILE A 49 -9.54 3.01 -1.12
N GLU A 50 -10.62 3.69 -0.77
CA GLU A 50 -11.30 3.50 0.51
C GLU A 50 -11.87 2.09 0.68
N LYS A 51 -12.40 1.51 -0.40
CA LYS A 51 -12.87 0.13 -0.39
C LYS A 51 -11.73 -0.85 -0.13
N GLU A 52 -10.60 -0.68 -0.80
CA GLU A 52 -9.41 -1.53 -0.58
C GLU A 52 -8.86 -1.37 0.84
N GLU A 53 -8.78 -0.16 1.36
CA GLU A 53 -8.35 0.13 2.74
C GLU A 53 -9.28 -0.54 3.78
N ARG A 54 -10.60 -0.44 3.61
CA ARG A 54 -11.58 -1.06 4.51
C ARG A 54 -11.54 -2.59 4.45
N ASN A 55 -11.23 -3.16 3.30
CA ASN A 55 -11.05 -4.60 3.10
C ASN A 55 -9.60 -5.07 3.36
N GLY A 56 -8.73 -4.16 3.77
CA GLY A 56 -7.35 -4.44 4.09
C GLY A 56 -7.17 -5.38 5.29
N CYS A 57 -5.93 -5.77 5.53
CA CYS A 57 -5.58 -6.66 6.62
C CYS A 57 -5.83 -6.01 7.99
N HIS A 58 -6.09 -6.85 8.98
CA HIS A 58 -6.14 -6.38 10.37
C HIS A 58 -4.74 -5.91 10.83
N PRO A 59 -4.62 -4.79 11.56
CA PRO A 59 -3.33 -4.25 12.04
C PRO A 59 -2.46 -5.23 12.83
N LYS A 60 -3.06 -6.20 13.51
CA LYS A 60 -2.32 -7.26 14.23
C LYS A 60 -1.37 -8.04 13.33
N LYS A 61 -1.68 -8.20 12.04
CA LYS A 61 -0.80 -8.87 11.07
C LYS A 61 0.52 -8.12 10.92
N LEU A 62 0.46 -6.79 10.88
CA LEU A 62 1.65 -5.94 10.84
C LEU A 62 2.46 -6.06 12.14
N GLY A 63 1.80 -5.98 13.27
CA GLY A 63 2.44 -6.16 14.58
C GLY A 63 3.18 -7.50 14.70
N HIS A 64 2.56 -8.60 14.30
CA HIS A 64 3.20 -9.91 14.27
C HIS A 64 4.41 -9.96 13.34
N ALA A 65 4.33 -9.34 12.16
CA ALA A 65 5.46 -9.27 11.23
C ALA A 65 6.64 -8.50 11.84
N ILE A 66 6.37 -7.37 12.48
CA ILE A 66 7.39 -6.58 13.18
C ILE A 66 8.05 -7.38 14.29
N CYS A 67 7.26 -8.05 15.14
CA CYS A 67 7.80 -8.92 16.19
C CYS A 67 8.71 -10.01 15.64
N LYS A 68 8.34 -10.65 14.53
CA LYS A 68 9.17 -11.65 13.87
C LYS A 68 10.48 -11.07 13.32
N ILE A 69 10.44 -9.86 12.77
CA ILE A 69 11.64 -9.17 12.27
C ILE A 69 12.60 -8.86 13.41
N VAL A 70 12.09 -8.31 14.51
CA VAL A 70 12.88 -7.95 15.70
C VAL A 70 13.52 -9.19 16.33
N ALA A 71 12.82 -10.33 16.35
CA ALA A 71 13.33 -11.58 16.92
C ALA A 71 14.43 -12.25 16.07
N ARG A 72 14.61 -11.85 14.81
CA ARG A 72 15.62 -12.46 13.94
C ARG A 72 17.03 -11.93 14.21
N LYS A 73 18.00 -12.81 14.28
CA LYS A 73 19.42 -12.45 14.32
C LYS A 73 19.84 -11.71 13.06
N ASN A 74 19.38 -12.14 11.90
CA ASN A 74 19.65 -11.54 10.60
C ASN A 74 18.32 -11.25 9.87
N PRO A 75 17.65 -10.14 10.20
CA PRO A 75 16.40 -9.78 9.55
C PRO A 75 16.63 -9.33 8.10
N PRO A 76 15.68 -9.57 7.20
CA PRO A 76 15.76 -9.04 5.84
C PRO A 76 15.72 -7.51 5.85
N PHE A 77 16.42 -6.88 4.91
CA PHE A 77 16.44 -5.43 4.80
C PHE A 77 15.06 -4.85 4.47
N ARG A 78 14.28 -5.54 3.61
CA ARG A 78 12.92 -5.13 3.23
C ARG A 78 11.92 -6.26 3.45
N THR A 79 10.79 -5.94 4.05
CA THR A 79 9.68 -6.87 4.26
C THR A 79 8.38 -6.23 3.84
N LYS A 80 7.68 -6.86 2.90
CA LYS A 80 6.34 -6.44 2.47
C LYS A 80 5.29 -7.18 3.28
N VAL A 81 4.34 -6.46 3.85
CA VAL A 81 3.27 -7.00 4.70
C VAL A 81 1.94 -6.42 4.26
N GLY A 82 0.96 -7.27 3.97
CA GLY A 82 -0.36 -6.79 3.52
C GLY A 82 -1.20 -7.90 2.93
N PRO A 83 -2.27 -7.56 2.20
CA PRO A 83 -3.04 -8.52 1.44
C PRO A 83 -2.15 -9.27 0.44
N TRP A 84 -2.35 -10.57 0.32
CA TRP A 84 -1.46 -11.42 -0.47
C TRP A 84 -1.35 -11.01 -1.95
N ILE A 85 -2.45 -10.50 -2.53
CA ILE A 85 -2.47 -10.01 -3.91
C ILE A 85 -1.54 -8.80 -4.06
N GLN A 86 -1.64 -7.83 -3.14
CA GLN A 86 -0.80 -6.63 -3.16
C GLN A 86 0.68 -6.97 -2.96
N VAL A 87 0.98 -7.87 -2.02
CA VAL A 87 2.35 -8.32 -1.76
C VAL A 87 2.93 -9.04 -2.98
N THR A 88 2.15 -9.93 -3.61
CA THR A 88 2.57 -10.64 -4.82
C THR A 88 2.80 -9.69 -5.98
N PHE A 89 1.88 -8.75 -6.20
CA PHE A 89 2.02 -7.73 -7.24
C PHE A 89 3.26 -6.85 -7.03
N ALA A 90 3.49 -6.39 -5.80
CA ALA A 90 4.68 -5.60 -5.47
C ALA A 90 5.99 -6.37 -5.63
N LYS A 91 6.00 -7.68 -5.38
CA LYS A 91 7.16 -8.55 -5.63
C LYS A 91 7.40 -8.77 -7.12
N SER A 92 6.36 -8.85 -7.93
CA SER A 92 6.46 -9.07 -9.36
C SER A 92 7.13 -7.91 -10.11
N LYS A 93 7.18 -6.71 -9.51
CA LYS A 93 7.88 -5.55 -10.08
C LYS A 93 9.35 -5.82 -10.40
N LYS A 94 9.99 -6.72 -9.69
CA LYS A 94 11.40 -7.11 -9.98
C LYS A 94 11.60 -7.74 -11.38
N TRP A 95 10.53 -8.32 -11.93
CA TRP A 95 10.57 -9.09 -13.17
C TRP A 95 9.86 -8.39 -14.33
N LEU A 96 9.09 -7.34 -14.07
CA LEU A 96 8.27 -6.65 -15.06
C LEU A 96 8.79 -5.24 -15.33
N PRO A 97 8.88 -4.81 -16.61
CA PRO A 97 9.15 -3.42 -16.97
C PRO A 97 8.11 -2.46 -16.41
N ASP A 98 8.51 -1.23 -16.11
CA ASP A 98 7.60 -0.21 -15.53
C ASP A 98 6.37 0.06 -16.41
N VAL A 99 6.52 0.02 -17.73
CA VAL A 99 5.40 0.19 -18.68
C VAL A 99 4.33 -0.88 -18.50
N VAL A 100 4.75 -2.15 -18.30
CA VAL A 100 3.82 -3.28 -18.08
C VAL A 100 3.12 -3.11 -16.74
N MET A 101 3.83 -2.67 -15.71
CA MET A 101 3.24 -2.39 -14.39
C MET A 101 2.21 -1.27 -14.44
N GLN A 102 2.50 -0.17 -15.14
CA GLN A 102 1.57 0.93 -15.32
C GLN A 102 0.31 0.50 -16.07
N TYR A 103 0.47 -0.32 -17.10
CA TYR A 103 -0.67 -0.86 -17.85
C TYR A 103 -1.54 -1.78 -16.99
N ALA A 104 -0.91 -2.67 -16.21
CA ALA A 104 -1.62 -3.54 -15.27
C ALA A 104 -2.39 -2.75 -14.21
N LEU A 105 -1.83 -1.67 -13.67
CA LEU A 105 -2.51 -0.78 -12.73
C LEU A 105 -3.71 -0.08 -13.37
N ARG A 106 -3.57 0.40 -14.60
CA ARG A 106 -4.70 1.02 -15.33
C ARG A 106 -5.85 0.04 -15.52
N ILE A 107 -5.55 -1.20 -15.90
CA ILE A 107 -6.57 -2.25 -16.05
C ILE A 107 -7.23 -2.55 -14.71
N PHE A 108 -6.45 -2.71 -13.65
CA PHE A 108 -6.97 -2.97 -12.31
C PHE A 108 -7.98 -1.90 -11.86
N TYR A 109 -7.62 -0.62 -11.99
CA TYR A 109 -8.52 0.47 -11.63
C TYR A 109 -9.72 0.58 -12.57
N ALA A 110 -9.56 0.36 -13.87
CA ALA A 110 -10.66 0.36 -14.81
C ALA A 110 -11.68 -0.76 -14.52
N LEU A 111 -11.21 -1.97 -14.24
CA LEU A 111 -12.07 -3.09 -13.86
C LEU A 111 -12.76 -2.86 -12.51
N SER A 112 -12.07 -2.26 -11.55
CA SER A 112 -12.65 -1.92 -10.26
C SER A 112 -13.77 -0.88 -10.39
N LEU A 113 -13.65 0.06 -11.32
CA LEU A 113 -14.71 1.04 -11.64
C LEU A 113 -15.98 0.39 -12.20
N ILE A 114 -15.86 -0.71 -12.94
CA ILE A 114 -17.01 -1.43 -13.51
C ILE A 114 -17.82 -2.16 -12.42
N HIS A 115 -17.17 -2.55 -11.32
CA HIS A 115 -17.79 -3.31 -10.22
C HIS A 115 -18.29 -2.42 -9.06
N ILE A 116 -18.11 -1.12 -9.16
CA ILE A 116 -18.72 -0.14 -8.27
C ILE A 116 -20.09 0.27 -8.82
#